data_f4d2ee7a6f74a369b543977072272c0a
#
_entry.id   f4d2ee7a6f74a369b543977072272c0a
#
_cell.length_a   1.000
_cell.length_b   1.000
_cell.length_c   1.000
_cell.angle_alpha   90.00
_cell.angle_beta   90.00
_cell.angle_gamma   90.00
#
_symmetry.space_group_name_H-M   'P 1'
#
loop_
_entity.id
_entity.type
_entity.pdbx_description
1 polymer ?
#
loop_
_entity_poly.entity_id
_entity_poly.type
_entity_poly.pdbx_seq_one_letter_code
_entity_poly.pdbx_strand_id
1 'polypeptide(L)'
;MSRQPELTTLCYIEKDGKYLMLHRVKKDKDINKDKYIGVGGHFEYGESPDDCLKREVMEETGLTLLSYKPRGIVTFIYGDASKPEERIVEYMHLYTADEFEGELIDCDEGELIWIDKSLVYDLPVWEGDKIFFRLLEEREDYVSLKLVYSQTDELINVEIDGVKRNPGR
;
A
#
# COMPACT_ATOMS: atom_id res chain seq x y z
N MET A 1 -11.67 5.45 -24.53
CA MET A 1 -12.11 4.43 -23.55
C MET A 1 -11.51 4.73 -22.19
N SER A 2 -12.32 4.65 -21.16
CA SER A 2 -11.83 4.84 -19.80
C SER A 2 -10.99 3.65 -19.35
N ARG A 3 -10.00 3.93 -18.50
CA ARG A 3 -9.15 2.93 -17.91
C ARG A 3 -9.93 2.15 -16.86
N GLN A 4 -9.72 0.85 -16.79
CA GLN A 4 -10.36 0.03 -15.76
C GLN A 4 -9.68 0.25 -14.41
N PRO A 5 -10.44 0.30 -13.31
CA PRO A 5 -9.86 0.40 -11.98
C PRO A 5 -9.13 -0.89 -11.60
N GLU A 6 -8.08 -0.74 -10.81
CA GLU A 6 -7.28 -1.85 -10.31
C GLU A 6 -7.74 -2.22 -8.90
N LEU A 7 -7.78 -3.51 -8.61
CA LEU A 7 -8.10 -4.06 -7.29
C LEU A 7 -6.85 -4.71 -6.73
N THR A 8 -6.41 -4.23 -5.58
CA THR A 8 -5.15 -4.68 -4.98
C THR A 8 -5.27 -4.87 -3.48
N THR A 9 -4.26 -5.53 -2.91
CA THR A 9 -4.03 -5.57 -1.47
C THR A 9 -2.71 -4.88 -1.16
N LEU A 10 -2.62 -4.33 0.05
CA LEU A 10 -1.40 -3.75 0.58
C LEU A 10 -1.32 -4.15 2.05
N CYS A 11 -0.22 -4.80 2.44
CA CYS A 11 -0.05 -5.32 3.79
C CYS A 11 1.22 -4.82 4.43
N TYR A 12 1.10 -4.36 5.67
CA TYR A 12 2.23 -4.03 6.51
C TYR A 12 2.36 -5.11 7.58
N ILE A 13 3.35 -5.99 7.40
CA ILE A 13 3.66 -7.08 8.34
C ILE A 13 4.50 -6.49 9.45
N GLU A 14 4.10 -6.75 10.70
CA GLU A 14 4.71 -6.15 11.88
C GLU A 14 5.48 -7.19 12.70
N LYS A 15 6.66 -6.81 13.18
CA LYS A 15 7.45 -7.60 14.13
C LYS A 15 8.40 -6.70 14.89
N ASP A 16 8.41 -6.81 16.21
CA ASP A 16 9.36 -6.10 17.09
C ASP A 16 9.43 -4.58 16.83
N GLY A 17 8.25 -3.96 16.63
CA GLY A 17 8.17 -2.52 16.36
C GLY A 17 8.59 -2.10 14.98
N LYS A 18 8.65 -3.04 14.04
CA LYS A 18 9.06 -2.80 12.65
C LYS A 18 7.98 -3.23 11.67
N TYR A 19 7.99 -2.60 10.50
CA TYR A 19 7.22 -3.05 9.34
C TYR A 19 8.16 -3.72 8.34
N LEU A 20 7.69 -4.80 7.72
CA LEU A 20 8.37 -5.36 6.55
C LEU A 20 8.00 -4.52 5.33
N MET A 21 8.99 -3.88 4.73
CA MET A 21 8.77 -3.02 3.57
C MET A 21 9.55 -3.51 2.37
N LEU A 22 9.00 -3.26 1.19
CA LEU A 22 9.61 -3.57 -0.09
C LEU A 22 10.17 -2.27 -0.68
N HIS A 23 11.48 -2.21 -0.84
CA HIS A 23 12.15 -1.12 -1.53
C HIS A 23 12.19 -1.43 -3.02
N ARG A 24 11.43 -0.70 -3.83
CA ARG A 24 11.19 -0.96 -5.25
C ARG A 24 12.37 -0.51 -6.10
N VAL A 25 13.42 -1.34 -6.19
CA VAL A 25 14.68 -0.99 -6.89
C VAL A 25 15.04 -1.93 -8.04
N LYS A 26 14.24 -2.97 -8.30
CA LYS A 26 14.58 -3.99 -9.29
C LYS A 26 13.96 -3.82 -10.67
N LYS A 27 12.95 -2.96 -10.81
CA LYS A 27 12.28 -2.70 -12.09
C LYS A 27 12.47 -1.26 -12.53
N ASP A 28 12.85 -1.03 -13.77
CA ASP A 28 13.08 0.33 -14.32
C ASP A 28 11.77 1.07 -14.57
N LYS A 29 10.73 0.38 -15.06
CA LYS A 29 9.41 0.97 -15.31
C LYS A 29 8.45 0.59 -14.21
N ASP A 30 8.43 1.40 -13.15
CA ASP A 30 7.62 1.16 -11.97
C ASP A 30 7.21 2.52 -11.40
N ILE A 31 5.90 2.74 -11.24
CA ILE A 31 5.37 3.97 -10.62
C ILE A 31 5.91 4.13 -9.19
N ASN A 32 6.22 3.01 -8.52
CA ASN A 32 6.77 2.98 -7.17
C ASN A 32 8.30 2.95 -7.14
N LYS A 33 8.97 3.17 -8.27
CA LYS A 33 10.43 3.06 -8.36
C LYS A 33 11.11 3.90 -7.27
N ASP A 34 12.08 3.29 -6.61
CA ASP A 34 12.87 3.84 -5.51
C ASP A 34 12.07 4.16 -4.23
N LYS A 35 10.77 3.87 -4.21
CA LYS A 35 9.95 4.05 -3.02
C LYS A 35 9.90 2.78 -2.17
N TYR A 36 9.62 2.97 -0.89
CA TYR A 36 9.34 1.89 0.05
C TYR A 36 7.83 1.73 0.17
N ILE A 37 7.34 0.53 -0.01
CA ILE A 37 5.91 0.21 0.10
C ILE A 37 5.71 -1.05 0.94
N GLY A 38 4.48 -1.34 1.32
CA GLY A 38 4.11 -2.62 1.91
C GLY A 38 4.12 -3.72 0.86
N VAL A 39 3.80 -4.93 1.26
CA VAL A 39 3.70 -6.08 0.36
C VAL A 39 2.25 -6.28 -0.07
N GLY A 40 2.05 -6.76 -1.29
CA GLY A 40 0.71 -6.95 -1.84
C GLY A 40 0.74 -6.94 -3.35
N GLY A 41 -0.42 -6.95 -3.96
CA GLY A 41 -0.53 -6.93 -5.40
C GLY A 41 -1.97 -7.04 -5.89
N HIS A 42 -2.10 -7.30 -7.18
CA HIS A 42 -3.39 -7.32 -7.87
C HIS A 42 -4.15 -8.60 -7.59
N PHE A 43 -5.49 -8.48 -7.49
CA PHE A 43 -6.38 -9.64 -7.42
C PHE A 43 -6.26 -10.46 -8.71
N GLU A 44 -6.29 -11.76 -8.56
CA GLU A 44 -6.55 -12.67 -9.66
C GLU A 44 -8.07 -12.92 -9.74
N TYR A 45 -8.51 -13.37 -10.90
CA TYR A 45 -9.94 -13.58 -11.13
C TYR A 45 -10.52 -14.56 -10.10
N GLY A 46 -11.56 -14.10 -9.40
CA GLY A 46 -12.25 -14.93 -8.40
C GLY A 46 -11.66 -14.91 -7.00
N GLU A 47 -10.57 -14.18 -6.79
CA GLU A 47 -10.00 -14.05 -5.45
C GLU A 47 -10.79 -13.09 -4.58
N SER A 48 -10.95 -13.44 -3.30
CA SER A 48 -11.33 -12.47 -2.27
C SER A 48 -10.11 -11.59 -1.91
N PRO A 49 -10.31 -10.46 -1.22
CA PRO A 49 -9.16 -9.71 -0.70
C PRO A 49 -8.22 -10.57 0.16
N ASP A 50 -8.78 -11.48 0.97
CA ASP A 50 -7.99 -12.38 1.83
C ASP A 50 -7.18 -13.38 1.01
N ASP A 51 -7.76 -13.93 -0.05
CA ASP A 51 -7.07 -14.85 -0.96
C ASP A 51 -5.87 -14.15 -1.62
N CYS A 52 -6.11 -12.95 -2.15
CA CYS A 52 -5.09 -12.12 -2.77
C CYS A 52 -3.97 -11.80 -1.78
N LEU A 53 -4.32 -11.39 -0.57
CA LEU A 53 -3.37 -11.07 0.49
C LEU A 53 -2.42 -12.24 0.75
N LYS A 54 -2.98 -13.41 1.02
CA LYS A 54 -2.19 -14.60 1.37
C LYS A 54 -1.28 -15.03 0.22
N ARG A 55 -1.80 -15.00 -1.00
CA ARG A 55 -1.03 -15.39 -2.18
C ARG A 55 0.11 -14.41 -2.45
N GLU A 56 -0.18 -13.11 -2.45
CA GLU A 56 0.83 -12.09 -2.73
C GLU A 56 1.91 -12.04 -1.65
N VAL A 57 1.54 -12.18 -0.39
CA VAL A 57 2.52 -12.23 0.71
C VAL A 57 3.44 -13.44 0.53
N MET A 58 2.89 -14.61 0.22
CA MET A 58 3.70 -15.80 -0.03
C MET A 58 4.63 -15.62 -1.22
N GLU A 59 4.11 -15.11 -2.34
CA GLU A 59 4.90 -14.92 -3.56
C GLU A 59 6.02 -13.90 -3.38
N GLU A 60 5.75 -12.79 -2.69
CA GLU A 60 6.74 -11.73 -2.53
C GLU A 60 7.72 -11.97 -1.39
N THR A 61 7.28 -12.61 -0.31
CA THR A 61 8.07 -12.70 0.92
C THR A 61 8.47 -14.10 1.34
N GLY A 62 7.74 -15.12 0.90
CA GLY A 62 7.92 -16.50 1.39
C GLY A 62 7.22 -16.76 2.72
N LEU A 63 6.52 -15.77 3.27
CA LEU A 63 5.86 -15.90 4.57
C LEU A 63 4.43 -16.39 4.42
N THR A 64 3.99 -17.19 5.38
CA THR A 64 2.59 -17.59 5.55
C THR A 64 2.00 -16.80 6.69
N LEU A 65 0.96 -16.01 6.42
CA LEU A 65 0.28 -15.22 7.45
C LEU A 65 -0.59 -16.12 8.32
N LEU A 66 -0.44 -16.01 9.63
CA LEU A 66 -1.23 -16.75 10.63
C LEU A 66 -2.29 -15.84 11.26
N SER A 67 -2.00 -14.55 11.39
CA SER A 67 -2.95 -13.56 11.90
C SER A 67 -2.79 -12.26 11.13
N TYR A 68 -3.89 -11.74 10.63
CA TYR A 68 -3.94 -10.48 9.90
C TYR A 68 -5.27 -9.77 10.16
N LYS A 69 -5.30 -8.47 9.93
CA LYS A 69 -6.48 -7.65 10.19
C LYS A 69 -6.73 -6.69 9.03
N PRO A 70 -7.97 -6.64 8.48
CA PRO A 70 -8.37 -5.58 7.55
C PRO A 70 -8.36 -4.25 8.29
N ARG A 71 -7.68 -3.26 7.75
CA ARG A 71 -7.55 -1.95 8.38
C ARG A 71 -8.31 -0.87 7.63
N GLY A 72 -8.56 -1.05 6.36
CA GLY A 72 -9.27 -0.05 5.58
C GLY A 72 -9.19 -0.28 4.09
N ILE A 73 -9.72 0.69 3.35
CA ILE A 73 -9.57 0.76 1.90
C ILE A 73 -8.91 2.09 1.54
N VAL A 74 -7.91 2.04 0.67
CA VAL A 74 -7.25 3.23 0.14
C VAL A 74 -7.64 3.38 -1.33
N THR A 75 -8.35 4.46 -1.64
CA THR A 75 -8.67 4.83 -3.02
C THR A 75 -7.54 5.73 -3.51
N PHE A 76 -6.69 5.17 -4.36
CA PHE A 76 -5.52 5.84 -4.92
C PHE A 76 -5.83 6.29 -6.34
N ILE A 77 -5.72 7.60 -6.61
CA ILE A 77 -5.97 8.17 -7.93
C ILE A 77 -4.72 8.95 -8.35
N TYR A 78 -4.21 8.65 -9.54
CA TYR A 78 -2.98 9.25 -10.04
C TYR A 78 -3.13 9.65 -11.50
N GLY A 79 -2.69 10.86 -11.84
CA GLY A 79 -2.64 11.29 -13.23
C GLY A 79 -3.12 12.72 -13.45
N ASP A 80 -3.25 13.06 -14.73
CA ASP A 80 -3.65 14.40 -15.17
C ASP A 80 -5.14 14.65 -14.88
N ALA A 81 -5.42 15.66 -14.05
CA ALA A 81 -6.77 16.04 -13.68
C ALA A 81 -7.64 16.48 -14.85
N SER A 82 -7.01 16.95 -15.96
CA SER A 82 -7.73 17.36 -17.17
C SER A 82 -8.19 16.16 -18.01
N LYS A 83 -7.70 14.96 -17.70
CA LYS A 83 -8.02 13.71 -18.39
C LYS A 83 -8.46 12.64 -17.41
N PRO A 84 -9.62 12.82 -16.75
CA PRO A 84 -10.04 11.93 -15.65
C PRO A 84 -10.18 10.47 -16.07
N GLU A 85 -10.58 10.17 -17.31
CA GLU A 85 -10.75 8.80 -17.78
C GLU A 85 -9.41 8.06 -17.98
N GLU A 86 -8.31 8.79 -18.09
CA GLU A 86 -6.98 8.22 -18.29
C GLU A 86 -6.22 8.02 -16.97
N ARG A 87 -6.74 8.54 -15.88
CA ARG A 87 -6.10 8.41 -14.57
C ARG A 87 -6.04 6.96 -14.11
N ILE A 88 -4.98 6.62 -13.39
CA ILE A 88 -4.91 5.35 -12.67
C ILE A 88 -5.82 5.46 -11.46
N VAL A 89 -6.71 4.48 -11.27
CA VAL A 89 -7.55 4.35 -10.09
C VAL A 89 -7.28 2.97 -9.51
N GLU A 90 -6.85 2.93 -8.27
CA GLU A 90 -6.53 1.68 -7.59
C GLU A 90 -7.27 1.65 -6.25
N TYR A 91 -8.00 0.57 -6.01
CA TYR A 91 -8.66 0.31 -4.74
C TYR A 91 -7.82 -0.70 -3.97
N MET A 92 -7.06 -0.21 -3.00
CA MET A 92 -6.14 -1.04 -2.21
C MET A 92 -6.81 -1.45 -0.90
N HIS A 93 -6.95 -2.75 -0.71
CA HIS A 93 -7.39 -3.30 0.58
C HIS A 93 -6.19 -3.32 1.52
N LEU A 94 -6.23 -2.48 2.55
CA LEU A 94 -5.13 -2.28 3.49
C LEU A 94 -5.25 -3.26 4.66
N TYR A 95 -4.16 -3.96 4.92
CA TYR A 95 -4.05 -4.94 6.00
C TYR A 95 -2.83 -4.68 6.86
N THR A 96 -2.90 -5.12 8.12
CA THR A 96 -1.73 -5.34 8.96
C THR A 96 -1.71 -6.81 9.39
N ALA A 97 -0.52 -7.33 9.64
CA ALA A 97 -0.34 -8.72 10.08
C ALA A 97 0.79 -8.77 11.10
N ASP A 98 0.62 -9.54 12.17
CA ASP A 98 1.60 -9.62 13.26
C ASP A 98 2.01 -11.05 13.62
N GLU A 99 1.39 -12.05 13.02
CA GLU A 99 1.78 -13.45 13.20
C GLU A 99 1.97 -14.11 11.86
N PHE A 100 3.12 -14.70 11.67
CA PHE A 100 3.49 -15.36 10.43
C PHE A 100 4.53 -16.44 10.70
N GLU A 101 4.73 -17.32 9.73
CA GLU A 101 5.80 -18.32 9.76
C GLU A 101 6.50 -18.37 8.39
N GLY A 102 7.67 -19.00 8.36
CA GLY A 102 8.48 -19.11 7.17
C GLY A 102 9.68 -18.18 7.21
N GLU A 103 10.45 -18.16 6.14
CA GLU A 103 11.65 -17.35 5.99
C GLU A 103 11.54 -16.46 4.76
N LEU A 104 12.10 -15.26 4.84
CA LEU A 104 12.10 -14.32 3.72
C LEU A 104 12.88 -14.90 2.53
N ILE A 105 12.27 -14.76 1.36
CA ILE A 105 12.90 -15.12 0.07
C ILE A 105 13.40 -13.85 -0.62
N ASP A 106 14.18 -14.03 -1.68
CA ASP A 106 14.58 -12.92 -2.55
C ASP A 106 13.37 -12.51 -3.41
N CYS A 107 12.98 -11.25 -3.32
CA CYS A 107 11.82 -10.74 -4.06
C CYS A 107 12.27 -10.17 -5.41
N ASP A 108 11.56 -10.54 -6.48
CA ASP A 108 11.88 -10.09 -7.85
C ASP A 108 11.60 -8.59 -8.07
N GLU A 109 10.79 -7.97 -7.23
CA GLU A 109 10.36 -6.58 -7.41
C GLU A 109 11.20 -5.57 -6.65
N GLY A 110 11.97 -6.02 -5.67
CA GLY A 110 12.79 -5.13 -4.85
C GLY A 110 13.44 -5.85 -3.69
N GLU A 111 13.89 -5.07 -2.72
CA GLU A 111 14.54 -5.56 -1.51
C GLU A 111 13.55 -5.53 -0.33
N LEU A 112 13.43 -6.64 0.39
CA LEU A 112 12.62 -6.74 1.60
C LEU A 112 13.47 -6.33 2.79
N ILE A 113 13.00 -5.34 3.54
CA ILE A 113 13.74 -4.77 4.68
C ILE A 113 12.77 -4.54 5.84
N TRP A 114 13.18 -4.95 7.04
CA TRP A 114 12.47 -4.59 8.27
C TRP A 114 12.85 -3.18 8.66
N ILE A 115 11.88 -2.28 8.70
CA ILE A 115 12.07 -0.86 9.00
C ILE A 115 11.36 -0.52 10.31
N ASP A 116 12.07 0.11 11.21
CA ASP A 116 11.48 0.63 12.45
C ASP A 116 10.30 1.56 12.13
N LYS A 117 9.18 1.39 12.81
CA LYS A 117 7.98 2.20 12.57
C LYS A 117 8.22 3.69 12.71
N SER A 118 9.15 4.08 13.57
CA SER A 118 9.51 5.50 13.75
C SER A 118 10.25 6.09 12.56
N LEU A 119 10.86 5.26 11.71
CA LEU A 119 11.67 5.69 10.57
C LEU A 119 10.92 5.74 9.25
N VAL A 120 9.72 5.18 9.15
CA VAL A 120 9.00 5.09 7.87
C VAL A 120 8.65 6.45 7.27
N TYR A 121 8.47 7.46 8.12
CA TYR A 121 8.14 8.81 7.68
C TYR A 121 9.30 9.54 6.98
N ASP A 122 10.52 9.09 7.20
CA ASP A 122 11.73 9.70 6.63
C ASP A 122 12.22 9.01 5.36
N LEU A 123 11.55 7.92 4.96
CA LEU A 123 11.91 7.16 3.76
C LEU A 123 11.25 7.76 2.51
N PRO A 124 11.79 7.46 1.31
CA PRO A 124 11.09 7.74 0.07
C PRO A 124 9.81 6.91 -0.02
N VAL A 125 8.71 7.48 0.37
CA VAL A 125 7.37 6.89 0.31
C VAL A 125 6.43 7.88 -0.38
N TRP A 126 5.26 7.41 -0.81
CA TRP A 126 4.21 8.31 -1.26
C TRP A 126 3.78 9.20 -0.09
N GLU A 127 3.51 10.48 -0.34
CA GLU A 127 3.09 11.40 0.73
C GLU A 127 1.83 10.92 1.47
N GLY A 128 0.89 10.33 0.74
CA GLY A 128 -0.32 9.75 1.33
C GLY A 128 -0.07 8.54 2.22
N ASP A 129 1.02 7.81 1.99
CA ASP A 129 1.38 6.66 2.82
C ASP A 129 1.67 7.10 4.26
N LYS A 130 2.23 8.29 4.43
CA LYS A 130 2.46 8.86 5.76
C LYS A 130 1.15 9.07 6.53
N ILE A 131 0.07 9.36 5.81
CA ILE A 131 -1.25 9.52 6.39
C ILE A 131 -1.76 8.17 6.91
N PHE A 132 -1.69 7.12 6.10
CA PHE A 132 -2.19 5.83 6.58
C PHE A 132 -1.26 5.20 7.62
N PHE A 133 0.05 5.43 7.61
CA PHE A 133 0.90 5.01 8.73
C PHE A 133 0.41 5.61 10.04
N ARG A 134 0.09 6.90 10.05
CA ARG A 134 -0.44 7.57 11.24
C ARG A 134 -1.79 6.99 11.66
N LEU A 135 -2.68 6.76 10.69
CA LEU A 135 -3.99 6.17 10.96
C LEU A 135 -3.88 4.76 11.52
N LEU A 136 -2.94 3.96 11.01
CA LEU A 136 -2.67 2.61 11.52
C LEU A 136 -2.20 2.64 12.98
N GLU A 137 -1.43 3.65 13.37
CA GLU A 137 -0.97 3.82 14.76
C GLU A 137 -2.06 4.33 15.69
N GLU A 138 -2.92 5.24 15.21
CA GLU A 138 -3.91 5.95 16.03
C GLU A 138 -5.26 5.27 16.09
N ARG A 139 -5.62 4.46 15.10
CA ARG A 139 -6.96 3.88 14.97
C ARG A 139 -6.91 2.36 14.87
N GLU A 140 -7.88 1.72 15.52
CA GLU A 140 -8.11 0.28 15.41
C GLU A 140 -9.29 -0.04 14.49
N ASP A 141 -10.17 0.93 14.25
CA ASP A 141 -11.35 0.75 13.40
C ASP A 141 -11.00 0.90 11.91
N TYR A 142 -11.90 0.41 11.07
CA TYR A 142 -11.76 0.45 9.61
C TYR A 142 -11.79 1.90 9.10
N VAL A 143 -10.90 2.23 8.18
CA VAL A 143 -10.81 3.59 7.61
C VAL A 143 -10.97 3.53 6.08
N SER A 144 -11.69 4.52 5.53
CA SER A 144 -11.73 4.77 4.10
C SER A 144 -10.86 6.01 3.82
N LEU A 145 -9.80 5.84 3.04
CA LEU A 145 -8.85 6.91 2.73
C LEU A 145 -8.80 7.12 1.21
N LYS A 146 -9.05 8.35 0.78
CA LYS A 146 -8.93 8.71 -0.63
C LYS A 146 -7.75 9.64 -0.81
N LEU A 147 -6.84 9.27 -1.70
CA LEU A 147 -5.61 10.00 -2.00
C LEU A 147 -5.56 10.28 -3.50
N VAL A 148 -5.51 11.55 -3.87
CA VAL A 148 -5.46 11.97 -5.27
C VAL A 148 -4.14 12.66 -5.54
N TYR A 149 -3.42 12.15 -6.53
CA TYR A 149 -2.11 12.66 -6.96
C TYR A 149 -2.16 13.24 -8.36
N SER A 150 -1.35 14.25 -8.59
CA SER A 150 -1.07 14.75 -9.95
C SER A 150 -0.14 13.78 -10.69
N GLN A 151 0.06 14.00 -12.00
CA GLN A 151 1.01 13.23 -12.80
C GLN A 151 2.48 13.47 -12.40
N THR A 152 2.74 14.42 -11.51
CA THR A 152 4.09 14.72 -10.98
C THR A 152 4.25 14.26 -9.53
N ASP A 153 3.48 13.26 -9.10
CA ASP A 153 3.54 12.65 -7.77
C ASP A 153 3.13 13.60 -6.62
N GLU A 154 2.49 14.72 -6.92
CA GLU A 154 2.04 15.66 -5.90
C GLU A 154 0.68 15.24 -5.33
N LEU A 155 0.59 15.13 -4.01
CA LEU A 155 -0.68 14.82 -3.33
C LEU A 155 -1.56 16.08 -3.31
N ILE A 156 -2.66 16.06 -4.04
CA ILE A 156 -3.52 17.23 -4.24
C ILE A 156 -4.85 17.16 -3.52
N ASN A 157 -5.31 15.98 -3.10
CA ASN A 157 -6.55 15.83 -2.35
C ASN A 157 -6.49 14.64 -1.42
N VAL A 158 -7.05 14.81 -0.22
CA VAL A 158 -7.14 13.75 0.80
C VAL A 158 -8.55 13.77 1.38
N GLU A 159 -9.17 12.59 1.48
CA GLU A 159 -10.43 12.41 2.19
C GLU A 159 -10.30 11.23 3.14
N ILE A 160 -10.72 11.44 4.38
CA ILE A 160 -10.72 10.39 5.41
C ILE A 160 -12.18 10.16 5.83
N ASP A 161 -12.66 8.92 5.65
CA ASP A 161 -14.04 8.55 5.94
C ASP A 161 -15.07 9.50 5.29
N GLY A 162 -14.77 9.88 4.03
CA GLY A 162 -15.64 10.76 3.25
C GLY A 162 -15.51 12.25 3.56
N VAL A 163 -14.60 12.63 4.46
CA VAL A 163 -14.41 14.03 4.84
C VAL A 163 -13.10 14.55 4.28
N LYS A 164 -13.17 15.64 3.52
CA LYS A 164 -12.01 16.27 2.91
C LYS A 164 -11.05 16.83 3.97
N ARG A 165 -9.76 16.58 3.77
CA ARG A 165 -8.67 17.06 4.63
C ARG A 165 -7.68 17.89 3.82
N ASN A 166 -6.94 18.74 4.51
CA ASN A 166 -5.86 19.50 3.88
C ASN A 166 -4.63 18.57 3.72
N PRO A 167 -4.10 18.38 2.47
CA PRO A 167 -2.99 17.45 2.24
C PRO A 167 -1.72 17.75 3.04
N GLY A 168 -1.48 18.98 3.45
CA GLY A 168 -0.29 19.37 4.20
C GLY A 168 -0.34 19.12 5.70
N ARG A 169 -1.37 18.42 6.20
CA ARG A 169 -1.57 18.27 7.65
C ARG A 169 -1.81 16.88 8.13
#